data_3bc2bbfa1d4042e8496e3a9ccce30858
#
_entry.id   3bc2bbfa1d4042e8496e3a9ccce30858
#
_cell.length_a   1.000
_cell.length_b   1.000
_cell.length_c   1.000
_cell.angle_alpha   90.00
_cell.angle_beta   90.00
_cell.angle_gamma   90.00
#
_symmetry.space_group_name_H-M   'P 1'
#
loop_
_entity.id
_entity.type
_entity.pdbx_description
1 polymer ?
#
loop_
_entity_poly.entity_id
_entity_poly.type
_entity_poly.pdbx_seq_one_letter_code
_entity_poly.pdbx_strand_id
1 'polypeptide(L)'
;MYLSDKVLCLGHRTDVEHLLNAADLTVLPSRFETFGLVLAEGMAMGKPAIAFSVGGTPEIVKDGETGFLVEKDNEKELYERIKQLDSDRSLLKQFSENGSRWIRSQFTNHRMVDDLEVIYHELSP
;
A
#
# COMPACT_ATOMS: atom_id res chain seq x y z
N MET A 1 -15.67 0.81 23.06
CA MET A 1 -16.02 1.96 22.21
C MET A 1 -16.69 1.41 20.95
N TYR A 2 -17.92 1.76 20.70
CA TYR A 2 -18.61 1.38 19.46
C TYR A 2 -18.16 2.30 18.35
N LEU A 3 -17.53 1.73 17.31
CA LEU A 3 -17.05 2.46 16.12
C LEU A 3 -18.08 2.47 14.97
N SER A 4 -19.28 1.96 15.22
CA SER A 4 -20.32 1.77 14.19
C SER A 4 -20.65 3.03 13.39
N ASP A 5 -20.50 4.20 14.01
CA ASP A 5 -20.79 5.47 13.33
C ASP A 5 -19.61 6.02 12.52
N LYS A 6 -18.43 5.38 12.62
CA LYS A 6 -17.18 5.80 11.98
C LYS A 6 -16.59 4.76 11.04
N VAL A 7 -17.09 3.54 11.10
CA VAL A 7 -16.63 2.42 10.27
C VAL A 7 -17.77 1.93 9.39
N LEU A 8 -17.56 1.96 8.09
CA LEU A 8 -18.52 1.47 7.12
C LEU A 8 -17.98 0.18 6.48
N CYS A 9 -18.67 -0.93 6.74
CA CYS A 9 -18.36 -2.21 6.10
C CYS A 9 -19.13 -2.30 4.77
N LEU A 10 -18.40 -2.24 3.66
CA LEU A 10 -18.98 -2.19 2.32
C LEU A 10 -19.21 -3.57 1.68
N GLY A 11 -18.70 -4.65 2.30
CA GLY A 11 -18.73 -5.98 1.72
C GLY A 11 -17.90 -6.10 0.44
N HIS A 12 -18.19 -7.12 -0.37
CA HIS A 12 -17.53 -7.31 -1.67
C HIS A 12 -17.98 -6.26 -2.67
N ARG A 13 -17.01 -5.62 -3.36
CA ARG A 13 -17.28 -4.60 -4.36
C ARG A 13 -16.44 -4.82 -5.62
N THR A 14 -16.99 -4.40 -6.74
CA THR A 14 -16.33 -4.47 -8.06
C THR A 14 -15.78 -3.11 -8.52
N ASP A 15 -16.00 -2.05 -7.76
CA ASP A 15 -15.60 -0.67 -8.03
C ASP A 15 -14.57 -0.15 -7.00
N VAL A 16 -13.60 -0.98 -6.65
CA VAL A 16 -12.59 -0.68 -5.63
C VAL A 16 -11.78 0.56 -6.00
N GLU A 17 -11.52 0.80 -7.27
CA GLU A 17 -10.83 1.98 -7.78
C GLU A 17 -11.55 3.28 -7.41
N HIS A 18 -12.87 3.31 -7.40
CA HIS A 18 -13.64 4.48 -6.97
C HIS A 18 -13.50 4.73 -5.48
N LEU A 19 -13.48 3.66 -4.68
CA LEU A 19 -13.25 3.75 -3.24
C LEU A 19 -11.84 4.25 -2.92
N LEU A 20 -10.84 3.69 -3.58
CA LEU A 20 -9.45 4.14 -3.45
C LEU A 20 -9.30 5.60 -3.86
N ASN A 21 -9.96 6.02 -4.94
CA ASN A 21 -9.91 7.41 -5.37
C ASN A 21 -10.51 8.38 -4.34
N ALA A 22 -11.55 7.96 -3.65
CA ALA A 22 -12.22 8.75 -2.61
C ALA A 22 -11.47 8.77 -1.25
N ALA A 23 -10.58 7.81 -1.03
CA ALA A 23 -9.82 7.70 0.22
C ALA A 23 -8.65 8.69 0.28
N ASP A 24 -8.18 9.03 1.46
CA ASP A 24 -6.95 9.80 1.70
C ASP A 24 -5.72 8.89 1.80
N LEU A 25 -5.90 7.69 2.36
CA LEU A 25 -4.84 6.69 2.54
C LEU A 25 -5.42 5.28 2.55
N THR A 26 -4.56 4.27 2.43
CA THR A 26 -4.91 2.85 2.55
C THR A 26 -4.26 2.24 3.77
N VAL A 27 -5.01 1.40 4.49
CA VAL A 27 -4.50 0.66 5.66
C VAL A 27 -4.72 -0.83 5.47
N LEU A 28 -3.66 -1.62 5.56
CA LEU A 28 -3.70 -3.08 5.44
C LEU A 28 -3.09 -3.77 6.67
N PRO A 29 -3.84 -3.96 7.76
CA PRO A 29 -3.36 -4.62 8.97
C PRO A 29 -3.52 -6.15 8.89
N SER A 30 -3.15 -6.72 7.76
CA SER A 30 -3.20 -8.17 7.54
C SER A 30 -2.11 -8.86 8.34
N ARG A 31 -2.46 -9.95 9.04
CA ARG A 31 -1.48 -10.80 9.73
C ARG A 31 -0.71 -11.73 8.80
N PHE A 32 -1.27 -11.98 7.63
CA PHE A 32 -0.68 -12.77 6.54
C PHE A 32 -0.99 -12.06 5.23
N GLU A 33 0.03 -11.82 4.44
CA GLU A 33 -0.11 -11.20 3.13
C GLU A 33 0.96 -11.79 2.19
N THR A 34 0.55 -12.18 0.99
CA THR A 34 1.50 -12.67 -0.01
C THR A 34 2.19 -11.51 -0.71
N PHE A 35 1.42 -10.52 -1.16
CA PHE A 35 1.94 -9.36 -1.88
C PHE A 35 1.31 -8.05 -1.38
N GLY A 36 -0.02 -7.95 -1.32
CA GLY A 36 -0.72 -6.73 -0.91
C GLY A 36 -1.10 -5.84 -2.09
N LEU A 37 -1.74 -6.41 -3.12
CA LEU A 37 -2.14 -5.69 -4.33
C LEU A 37 -2.91 -4.39 -4.04
N VAL A 38 -3.78 -4.39 -3.04
CA VAL A 38 -4.56 -3.20 -2.68
C VAL A 38 -3.67 -2.01 -2.26
N LEU A 39 -2.51 -2.27 -1.68
CA LEU A 39 -1.53 -1.22 -1.36
C LEU A 39 -0.91 -0.64 -2.64
N ALA A 40 -0.52 -1.51 -3.57
CA ALA A 40 0.04 -1.09 -4.85
C ALA A 40 -0.99 -0.30 -5.67
N GLU A 41 -2.24 -0.76 -5.71
CA GLU A 41 -3.35 -0.07 -6.37
C GLU A 41 -3.59 1.31 -5.74
N GLY A 42 -3.70 1.39 -4.42
CA GLY A 42 -3.86 2.65 -3.70
C GLY A 42 -2.71 3.61 -3.95
N MET A 43 -1.48 3.14 -3.84
CA MET A 43 -0.29 3.96 -4.06
C MET A 43 -0.17 4.43 -5.51
N ALA A 44 -0.54 3.61 -6.50
CA ALA A 44 -0.61 4.03 -7.90
C ALA A 44 -1.59 5.20 -8.12
N MET A 45 -2.64 5.27 -7.30
CA MET A 45 -3.64 6.35 -7.28
C MET A 45 -3.25 7.52 -6.35
N GLY A 46 -2.03 7.52 -5.83
CA GLY A 46 -1.53 8.56 -4.94
C GLY A 46 -2.06 8.47 -3.51
N LYS A 47 -2.42 7.27 -3.04
CA LYS A 47 -2.86 7.06 -1.65
C LYS A 47 -1.70 6.46 -0.85
N PRO A 48 -1.18 7.15 0.17
CA PRO A 48 -0.18 6.58 1.06
C PRO A 48 -0.66 5.30 1.71
N ALA A 49 0.26 4.39 1.98
CA ALA A 49 -0.06 3.09 2.55
C ALA A 49 0.43 2.97 3.99
N ILE A 50 -0.37 2.36 4.85
CA ILE A 50 0.08 1.88 6.16
C ILE A 50 -0.23 0.39 6.24
N ALA A 51 0.76 -0.43 6.52
CA ALA A 51 0.58 -1.88 6.57
C ALA A 51 1.40 -2.52 7.69
N PHE A 52 0.98 -3.70 8.13
CA PHE A 52 1.88 -4.54 8.90
C PHE A 52 3.02 -5.04 8.02
N SER A 53 4.22 -5.09 8.57
CA SER A 53 5.43 -5.60 7.91
C SER A 53 5.39 -7.13 7.86
N VAL A 54 4.64 -7.68 6.91
CA VAL A 54 4.45 -9.13 6.74
C VAL A 54 4.46 -9.49 5.24
N GLY A 55 4.98 -10.69 4.92
CA GLY A 55 5.01 -11.20 3.55
C GLY A 55 5.63 -10.20 2.56
N GLY A 56 4.92 -9.90 1.49
CA GLY A 56 5.38 -9.00 0.43
C GLY A 56 5.14 -7.51 0.69
N THR A 57 4.54 -7.11 1.81
CA THR A 57 4.26 -5.69 2.07
C THR A 57 5.52 -4.81 2.10
N PRO A 58 6.72 -5.28 2.60
CA PRO A 58 7.95 -4.48 2.56
C PRO A 58 8.52 -4.28 1.14
N GLU A 59 8.09 -5.08 0.17
CA GLU A 59 8.48 -4.88 -1.22
C GLU A 59 7.69 -3.74 -1.89
N ILE A 60 6.47 -3.50 -1.41
CA ILE A 60 5.58 -2.47 -1.96
C ILE A 60 5.78 -1.14 -1.24
N VAL A 61 5.73 -1.16 0.10
CA VAL A 61 5.81 0.06 0.93
C VAL A 61 7.24 0.28 1.39
N LYS A 62 7.78 1.44 1.08
CA LYS A 62 9.05 1.92 1.64
C LYS A 62 8.76 2.71 2.90
N ASP A 63 9.13 2.15 4.05
CA ASP A 63 8.86 2.75 5.35
C ASP A 63 9.47 4.14 5.48
N GLY A 64 8.64 5.10 5.87
CA GLY A 64 9.03 6.51 6.01
C GLY A 64 9.23 7.28 4.69
N GLU A 65 9.04 6.66 3.52
CA GLU A 65 9.19 7.29 2.21
C GLU A 65 7.91 7.32 1.38
N THR A 66 7.19 6.20 1.35
CA THR A 66 5.95 6.05 0.56
C THR A 66 4.73 5.70 1.40
N GLY A 67 4.96 5.44 2.68
CA GLY A 67 3.98 5.01 3.65
C GLY A 67 4.67 4.59 4.94
N PHE A 68 3.97 3.82 5.75
CA PHE A 68 4.53 3.25 6.97
C PHE A 68 4.36 1.74 7.02
N LEU A 69 5.42 1.05 7.44
CA LEU A 69 5.40 -0.34 7.85
C LEU A 69 5.41 -0.42 9.37
N VAL A 70 4.45 -1.13 9.91
CA VAL A 70 4.26 -1.29 11.35
C VAL A 70 4.52 -2.75 11.70
N GLU A 71 5.13 -3.00 12.83
CA GLU A 71 5.32 -4.36 13.32
C GLU A 71 3.97 -5.08 13.45
N LYS A 72 3.95 -6.37 13.04
CA LYS A 72 2.75 -7.18 13.11
C LYS A 72 2.13 -7.16 14.50
N ASP A 73 0.81 -6.97 14.55
CA ASP A 73 0.01 -6.89 15.77
C ASP A 73 0.31 -5.67 16.68
N ASN A 74 1.12 -4.71 16.25
CA ASN A 74 1.35 -3.47 16.98
C ASN A 74 0.25 -2.43 16.67
N GLU A 75 -0.92 -2.65 17.26
CA GLU A 75 -2.10 -1.78 17.04
C GLU A 75 -1.86 -0.33 17.51
N LYS A 76 -1.05 -0.15 18.55
CA LYS A 76 -0.71 1.16 19.07
C LYS A 76 0.07 1.98 18.05
N GLU A 77 1.10 1.40 17.48
CA GLU A 77 1.88 2.07 16.43
C GLU A 77 1.03 2.30 15.17
N LEU A 78 0.20 1.33 14.78
CA LEU A 78 -0.72 1.50 13.65
C LEU A 78 -1.60 2.75 13.84
N TYR A 79 -2.18 2.91 15.02
CA TYR A 79 -2.98 4.10 15.36
C TYR A 79 -2.15 5.38 15.29
N GLU A 80 -0.93 5.38 15.83
CA GLU A 80 -0.05 6.57 15.84
C GLU A 80 0.32 6.98 14.41
N ARG A 81 0.59 6.03 13.51
CA ARG A 81 0.91 6.29 12.11
C ARG A 81 -0.30 6.84 11.32
N ILE A 82 -1.48 6.29 11.54
CA ILE A 82 -2.72 6.83 10.96
C ILE A 82 -2.91 8.28 11.41
N LYS A 83 -2.82 8.53 12.70
CA LYS A 83 -2.96 9.87 13.26
C LYS A 83 -1.91 10.85 12.75
N GLN A 84 -0.68 10.39 12.56
CA GLN A 84 0.41 11.19 12.00
C GLN A 84 0.07 11.67 10.59
N LEU A 85 -0.38 10.79 9.70
CA LEU A 85 -0.77 11.16 8.34
C LEU A 85 -2.05 12.00 8.28
N ASP A 86 -2.98 11.78 9.21
CA ASP A 86 -4.20 12.61 9.31
C ASP A 86 -3.87 14.05 9.72
N SER A 87 -2.93 14.24 10.62
CA SER A 87 -2.56 15.56 11.15
C SER A 87 -1.51 16.29 10.32
N ASP A 88 -0.68 15.59 9.56
CA ASP A 88 0.39 16.15 8.72
C ASP A 88 0.07 16.01 7.23
N ARG A 89 -0.64 16.98 6.70
CA ARG A 89 -1.03 17.00 5.27
C ARG A 89 0.14 17.17 4.33
N SER A 90 1.25 17.75 4.77
CA SER A 90 2.47 17.87 3.99
C SER A 90 3.14 16.50 3.81
N LEU A 91 3.25 15.74 4.89
CA LEU A 91 3.78 14.38 4.87
C LEU A 91 2.90 13.45 4.03
N LEU A 92 1.57 13.55 4.20
CA LEU A 92 0.62 12.77 3.42
C LEU A 92 0.81 13.03 1.90
N LYS A 93 0.94 14.28 1.50
CA LYS A 93 1.20 14.66 0.10
C LYS A 93 2.54 14.13 -0.39
N GLN A 94 3.59 14.25 0.40
CA GLN A 94 4.93 13.73 0.08
C GLN A 94 4.88 12.22 -0.17
N PHE A 95 4.26 11.46 0.74
CA PHE A 95 4.11 10.02 0.57
C PHE A 95 3.25 9.64 -0.63
N SER A 96 2.20 10.42 -0.90
CA SER A 96 1.35 10.27 -2.10
C SER A 96 2.18 10.36 -3.39
N GLU A 97 2.96 11.40 -3.53
CA GLU A 97 3.80 11.63 -4.72
C GLU A 97 4.91 10.58 -4.85
N ASN A 98 5.60 10.28 -3.75
CA ASN A 98 6.65 9.27 -3.73
C ASN A 98 6.10 7.87 -4.04
N GLY A 99 4.99 7.49 -3.41
CA GLY A 99 4.36 6.19 -3.58
C GLY A 99 3.89 5.96 -5.01
N SER A 100 3.21 6.94 -5.59
CA SER A 100 2.76 6.86 -6.98
C SER A 100 3.92 6.70 -7.96
N ARG A 101 4.99 7.47 -7.76
CA ARG A 101 6.21 7.37 -8.58
C ARG A 101 6.89 6.02 -8.42
N TRP A 102 7.01 5.53 -7.19
CA TRP A 102 7.62 4.24 -6.88
C TRP A 102 6.88 3.08 -7.56
N ILE A 103 5.56 3.00 -7.36
CA ILE A 103 4.76 1.92 -7.96
C ILE A 103 4.84 1.94 -9.49
N ARG A 104 4.71 3.11 -10.10
CA ARG A 104 4.78 3.27 -11.56
C ARG A 104 6.14 2.93 -12.13
N SER A 105 7.21 3.04 -11.37
CA SER A 105 8.57 2.70 -11.80
C SER A 105 8.92 1.22 -11.61
N GLN A 106 8.32 0.55 -10.62
CA GLN A 106 8.74 -0.79 -10.22
C GLN A 106 7.74 -1.89 -10.59
N PHE A 107 6.44 -1.58 -10.56
CA PHE A 107 5.38 -2.59 -10.69
C PHE A 107 4.55 -2.34 -11.95
N THR A 108 5.20 -2.49 -13.11
CA THR A 108 4.57 -2.38 -14.42
C THR A 108 4.60 -3.73 -15.14
N ASN A 109 3.60 -3.98 -15.99
CA ASN A 109 3.59 -5.18 -16.84
C ASN A 109 4.83 -5.25 -17.73
N HIS A 110 5.30 -4.10 -18.24
CA HIS A 110 6.47 -4.04 -19.10
C HIS A 110 7.71 -4.57 -18.36
N ARG A 111 7.99 -4.05 -17.16
CA ARG A 111 9.12 -4.51 -16.37
C ARG A 111 9.02 -5.99 -16.01
N MET A 112 7.83 -6.46 -15.64
CA MET A 112 7.61 -7.88 -15.36
C MET A 112 7.99 -8.75 -16.57
N VAL A 113 7.61 -8.35 -17.78
CA VAL A 113 7.95 -9.07 -19.01
C VAL A 113 9.46 -9.04 -19.24
N ASP A 114 10.10 -7.88 -19.11
CA ASP A 114 11.54 -7.74 -19.29
C ASP A 114 12.33 -8.63 -18.31
N ASP A 115 11.94 -8.63 -17.02
CA ASP A 115 12.56 -9.47 -16.00
C ASP A 115 12.36 -10.97 -16.28
N LEU A 116 11.18 -11.36 -16.77
CA LEU A 116 10.91 -12.75 -17.19
C LEU A 116 11.74 -13.16 -18.40
N GLU A 117 11.89 -12.29 -19.40
CA GLU A 117 12.72 -12.56 -20.58
C GLU A 117 14.18 -12.82 -20.20
N VAL A 118 14.73 -12.05 -19.26
CA VAL A 118 16.09 -12.29 -18.74
C VAL A 118 16.21 -13.69 -18.13
N ILE A 119 15.25 -14.09 -17.28
CA ILE A 119 15.25 -15.43 -16.66
C ILE A 119 15.16 -16.52 -17.73
N TYR A 120 14.31 -16.37 -18.73
CA TYR A 120 14.20 -17.35 -19.82
C TYR A 120 15.48 -17.47 -20.63
N HIS A 121 16.16 -16.36 -20.91
CA HIS A 121 17.47 -16.39 -21.60
C HIS A 121 18.55 -17.07 -20.76
N GLU A 122 18.58 -16.86 -19.45
CA GLU A 122 19.54 -17.52 -18.55
C GLU A 122 19.30 -19.03 -18.44
N LEU A 123 18.05 -19.48 -18.57
CA LEU A 123 17.67 -20.88 -18.47
C LEU A 123 17.66 -21.62 -19.82
N SER A 124 17.79 -20.89 -20.92
CA SER A 124 17.84 -21.48 -22.26
C SER A 124 19.25 -22.06 -22.51
N PRO A 125 19.35 -23.33 -22.96
CA PRO A 125 20.65 -23.95 -23.25
C PRO A 125 21.32 -23.32 -24.48
#